data_014ef2e5251d63c263962bf25e903b8e
#
_entry.id   014ef2e5251d63c263962bf25e903b8e
#
_cell.length_a   1.000
_cell.length_b   1.000
_cell.length_c   1.000
_cell.angle_alpha   90.00
_cell.angle_beta   90.00
_cell.angle_gamma   90.00
#
_symmetry.space_group_name_H-M   'P 1'
#
loop_
_entity.id
_entity.type
_entity.pdbx_description
1 polymer ?
#
loop_
_entity_poly.entity_id
_entity_poly.type
_entity_poly.pdbx_seq_one_letter_code
_entity_poly.pdbx_strand_id
1 'polypeptide(L)'
;MKNLSKGALPDQFITQLINERFIKNSHIDNIKPSSLDLMVNMSTLMEVPCVFLPSKNKSTIAETLKHLGAKYSYNRHETLLQVGKVYVAEIVETINLSQTRGIFARANPKSSTGRSDIHIQLMADFVPAYDTLPEKWSGKLYALLRPKSFDILIPDAFVSMNQIRFFQDERISVSGLELRELVGSGIVKNTHRNTVLQFSDLIRGNNKVELSLALRDLGEVPGYVAKQNVTKPLIWQKAANDWQDFFEPLEKITDDKTMIFEKDRFYILSSRESVYVPVDYACEMVSFDDTLGEFRSHYAGFIDNGWGETGHRPLTLEMRTNEDIYMYHGQPVAYIMFDAMCAPVEKSYDQLPDSNYMNQATARLGKFFK
;
A
#
# COMPACT_ATOMS: atom_id res chain seq x y z
N MET A 1 18.88 -5.77 -21.17
CA MET A 1 18.01 -4.58 -21.41
C MET A 1 18.85 -3.47 -22.02
N LYS A 2 18.70 -3.23 -23.33
CA LYS A 2 19.42 -2.15 -24.01
C LYS A 2 18.50 -0.93 -24.12
N ASN A 3 18.94 0.21 -23.59
CA ASN A 3 18.33 1.55 -23.72
C ASN A 3 16.86 1.68 -23.29
N LEU A 4 16.52 1.26 -22.05
CA LEU A 4 15.27 1.68 -21.42
C LEU A 4 15.37 3.17 -21.05
N SER A 5 14.27 3.91 -21.20
CA SER A 5 14.14 5.22 -20.56
C SER A 5 14.11 5.07 -19.04
N LYS A 6 14.46 6.12 -18.32
CA LYS A 6 14.38 6.14 -16.86
C LYS A 6 12.92 6.07 -16.40
N GLY A 7 12.68 5.58 -15.19
CA GLY A 7 11.36 5.56 -14.57
C GLY A 7 10.92 4.20 -14.04
N ALA A 8 9.64 4.07 -13.69
CA ALA A 8 9.07 2.83 -13.18
C ALA A 8 8.94 1.76 -14.27
N LEU A 9 9.21 0.51 -13.91
CA LEU A 9 9.11 -0.62 -14.85
C LEU A 9 7.66 -1.09 -14.99
N PRO A 10 7.13 -1.23 -16.24
CA PRO A 10 5.84 -1.83 -16.49
C PRO A 10 5.90 -3.38 -16.46
N ASP A 11 4.72 -3.99 -16.49
CA ASP A 11 4.48 -5.44 -16.39
C ASP A 11 5.34 -6.28 -17.34
N GLN A 12 5.51 -5.87 -18.60
CA GLN A 12 6.33 -6.60 -19.58
C GLN A 12 7.81 -6.67 -19.19
N PHE A 13 8.35 -5.63 -18.54
CA PHE A 13 9.75 -5.66 -18.08
C PHE A 13 9.91 -6.41 -16.76
N ILE A 14 8.90 -6.39 -15.87
CA ILE A 14 8.87 -7.27 -14.69
C ILE A 14 8.83 -8.74 -15.15
N THR A 15 8.04 -9.05 -16.17
CA THR A 15 8.01 -10.37 -16.81
C THR A 15 9.40 -10.78 -17.35
N GLN A 16 10.11 -9.84 -17.98
CA GLN A 16 11.47 -10.08 -18.45
C GLN A 16 12.43 -10.40 -17.29
N LEU A 17 12.36 -9.68 -16.16
CA LEU A 17 13.19 -9.95 -14.97
C LEU A 17 12.96 -11.37 -14.42
N ILE A 18 11.74 -11.89 -14.48
CA ILE A 18 11.40 -13.26 -14.07
C ILE A 18 11.98 -14.26 -15.10
N ASN A 19 11.76 -14.04 -16.40
CA ASN A 19 12.24 -14.93 -17.47
C ASN A 19 13.77 -15.02 -17.51
N GLU A 20 14.48 -13.93 -17.26
CA GLU A 20 15.94 -13.85 -17.17
C GLU A 20 16.48 -14.32 -15.80
N ARG A 21 15.59 -14.78 -14.89
CA ARG A 21 15.92 -15.31 -13.56
C ARG A 21 16.57 -14.32 -12.60
N PHE A 22 16.39 -13.02 -12.81
CA PHE A 22 16.72 -12.02 -11.81
C PHE A 22 15.74 -12.05 -10.64
N ILE A 23 14.49 -12.46 -10.92
CA ILE A 23 13.48 -12.77 -9.90
C ILE A 23 13.15 -14.28 -10.05
N LYS A 24 13.28 -15.03 -8.96
CA LYS A 24 12.98 -16.46 -8.91
C LYS A 24 11.86 -16.74 -7.91
N ASN A 25 11.24 -17.92 -8.04
CA ASN A 25 10.13 -18.39 -7.17
C ASN A 25 8.90 -17.48 -7.21
N SER A 26 8.75 -16.68 -8.26
CA SER A 26 7.57 -15.84 -8.50
C SER A 26 6.70 -16.43 -9.60
N HIS A 27 5.40 -16.13 -9.55
CA HIS A 27 4.45 -16.52 -10.58
C HIS A 27 4.06 -15.30 -11.43
N ILE A 28 3.84 -15.50 -12.73
CA ILE A 28 3.47 -14.40 -13.65
C ILE A 28 2.15 -13.75 -13.22
N ASP A 29 1.20 -14.49 -12.64
CA ASP A 29 -0.07 -13.96 -12.15
C ASP A 29 0.09 -12.96 -10.98
N ASN A 30 1.26 -12.96 -10.33
CA ASN A 30 1.59 -11.98 -9.30
C ASN A 30 2.00 -10.62 -9.87
N ILE A 31 2.22 -10.52 -11.18
CA ILE A 31 2.57 -9.26 -11.84
C ILE A 31 1.32 -8.38 -11.95
N LYS A 32 1.46 -7.12 -11.53
CA LYS A 32 0.48 -6.04 -11.66
C LYS A 32 1.02 -5.01 -12.66
N PRO A 33 0.25 -4.02 -13.09
CA PRO A 33 0.66 -3.09 -14.16
C PRO A 33 2.06 -2.48 -13.98
N SER A 34 2.45 -2.14 -12.74
CA SER A 34 3.77 -1.58 -12.43
C SER A 34 4.37 -2.11 -11.12
N SER A 35 3.92 -3.29 -10.68
CA SER A 35 4.43 -3.91 -9.46
C SER A 35 4.36 -5.43 -9.52
N LEU A 36 5.03 -6.09 -8.58
CA LEU A 36 4.99 -7.52 -8.36
C LEU A 36 4.49 -7.80 -6.94
N ASP A 37 3.45 -8.61 -6.81
CA ASP A 37 3.01 -9.13 -5.53
C ASP A 37 4.05 -10.08 -4.95
N LEU A 38 4.43 -9.87 -3.69
CA LEU A 38 5.36 -10.72 -2.96
C LEU A 38 4.61 -11.68 -2.03
N MET A 39 5.08 -12.92 -1.97
CA MET A 39 4.51 -13.98 -1.13
C MET A 39 5.29 -14.12 0.17
N VAL A 40 4.61 -13.97 1.29
CA VAL A 40 5.16 -14.25 2.62
C VAL A 40 5.07 -15.75 2.88
N ASN A 41 6.17 -16.36 3.26
CA ASN A 41 6.23 -17.77 3.66
C ASN A 41 5.92 -17.91 5.15
N MET A 42 4.67 -18.21 5.48
CA MET A 42 4.23 -18.33 6.87
C MET A 42 4.91 -19.50 7.60
N SER A 43 5.42 -20.52 6.87
CA SER A 43 6.15 -21.63 7.51
C SER A 43 7.46 -21.20 8.17
N THR A 44 7.97 -20.02 7.84
CA THR A 44 9.19 -19.43 8.43
C THR A 44 8.88 -18.38 9.51
N LEU A 45 7.60 -18.20 9.87
CA LEU A 45 7.17 -17.15 10.78
C LEU A 45 7.83 -17.29 12.16
N MET A 46 8.42 -16.19 12.61
CA MET A 46 9.02 -16.05 13.95
C MET A 46 8.43 -14.85 14.66
N GLU A 47 8.08 -15.02 15.95
CA GLU A 47 7.79 -13.93 16.85
C GLU A 47 9.10 -13.35 17.38
N VAL A 48 9.21 -12.02 17.41
CA VAL A 48 10.38 -11.27 17.89
C VAL A 48 10.00 -10.27 18.98
N PRO A 49 10.89 -9.96 19.91
CA PRO A 49 10.57 -9.09 21.04
C PRO A 49 10.37 -7.62 20.65
N CYS A 50 10.89 -7.18 19.52
CA CYS A 50 10.82 -5.80 19.06
C CYS A 50 11.02 -5.66 17.55
N VAL A 51 10.70 -4.47 17.01
CA VAL A 51 11.07 -4.08 15.65
C VAL A 51 12.57 -3.77 15.57
N PHE A 52 13.17 -4.00 14.42
CA PHE A 52 14.58 -3.64 14.17
C PHE A 52 14.80 -3.28 12.70
N LEU A 53 15.78 -2.44 12.45
CA LEU A 53 16.28 -2.18 11.09
C LEU A 53 17.44 -3.14 10.78
N PRO A 54 17.53 -3.67 9.54
CA PRO A 54 18.69 -4.44 9.13
C PRO A 54 19.99 -3.63 9.27
N SER A 55 21.05 -4.30 9.64
CA SER A 55 22.38 -3.69 9.78
C SER A 55 23.04 -3.51 8.42
N LYS A 56 23.70 -2.39 8.18
CA LYS A 56 24.44 -2.17 6.93
C LYS A 56 25.62 -3.12 6.73
N ASN A 57 26.37 -3.44 7.81
CA ASN A 57 27.65 -4.15 7.70
C ASN A 57 27.92 -5.13 8.86
N LYS A 58 26.97 -5.38 9.77
CA LYS A 58 27.27 -6.15 11.00
C LYS A 58 26.72 -7.58 10.96
N SER A 59 25.46 -7.73 10.56
CA SER A 59 24.76 -9.00 10.63
C SER A 59 23.69 -9.10 9.56
N THR A 60 23.43 -10.29 9.10
CA THR A 60 22.22 -10.61 8.33
C THR A 60 20.97 -10.52 9.21
N ILE A 61 19.80 -10.47 8.60
CA ILE A 61 18.54 -10.53 9.32
C ILE A 61 18.42 -11.85 10.08
N ALA A 62 18.83 -12.98 9.49
CA ALA A 62 18.81 -14.28 10.15
C ALA A 62 19.68 -14.31 11.43
N GLU A 63 20.88 -13.73 11.40
CA GLU A 63 21.75 -13.61 12.57
C GLU A 63 21.13 -12.68 13.63
N THR A 64 20.50 -11.59 13.20
CA THR A 64 19.79 -10.68 14.10
C THR A 64 18.60 -11.36 14.79
N LEU A 65 17.79 -12.13 14.04
CA LEU A 65 16.70 -12.93 14.60
C LEU A 65 17.21 -13.92 15.67
N LYS A 66 18.30 -14.61 15.39
CA LYS A 66 18.93 -15.51 16.36
C LYS A 66 19.39 -14.75 17.63
N HIS A 67 20.02 -13.58 17.45
CA HIS A 67 20.49 -12.74 18.57
C HIS A 67 19.32 -12.23 19.42
N LEU A 68 18.19 -11.87 18.80
CA LEU A 68 16.98 -11.42 19.49
C LEU A 68 16.21 -12.56 20.17
N GLY A 69 16.64 -13.82 20.01
CA GLY A 69 15.93 -14.97 20.56
C GLY A 69 14.57 -15.20 19.90
N ALA A 70 14.47 -14.95 18.60
CA ALA A 70 13.24 -15.16 17.82
C ALA A 70 12.71 -16.59 18.00
N LYS A 71 11.38 -16.72 18.15
CA LYS A 71 10.71 -18.01 18.38
C LYS A 71 9.81 -18.34 17.21
N TYR A 72 9.88 -19.57 16.69
CA TYR A 72 8.94 -20.03 15.68
C TYR A 72 7.51 -19.93 16.16
N SER A 73 6.64 -19.35 15.33
CA SER A 73 5.23 -19.09 15.62
C SER A 73 4.29 -19.74 14.59
N TYR A 74 4.83 -20.51 13.67
CA TYR A 74 4.05 -21.20 12.64
C TYR A 74 3.31 -22.42 13.22
N ASN A 75 2.02 -22.54 12.86
CA ASN A 75 1.24 -23.74 13.06
C ASN A 75 0.75 -24.25 11.68
N ARG A 76 0.98 -25.52 11.38
CA ARG A 76 0.67 -26.14 10.09
C ARG A 76 -0.82 -26.04 9.68
N HIS A 77 -1.72 -25.97 10.65
CA HIS A 77 -3.16 -25.93 10.38
C HIS A 77 -3.70 -24.50 10.32
N GLU A 78 -3.22 -23.64 11.21
CA GLU A 78 -3.69 -22.25 11.35
C GLU A 78 -2.61 -21.41 12.00
N THR A 79 -2.19 -20.35 11.33
CA THR A 79 -1.22 -19.41 11.91
C THR A 79 -1.93 -18.17 12.41
N LEU A 80 -1.82 -17.91 13.72
CA LEU A 80 -2.42 -16.73 14.35
C LEU A 80 -1.38 -15.63 14.57
N LEU A 81 -1.60 -14.49 13.94
CA LEU A 81 -0.88 -13.26 14.23
C LEU A 81 -1.66 -12.43 15.25
N GLN A 82 -1.12 -12.21 16.44
CA GLN A 82 -1.80 -11.53 17.54
C GLN A 82 -1.47 -10.03 17.56
N VAL A 83 -2.46 -9.22 17.91
CA VAL A 83 -2.29 -7.78 18.14
C VAL A 83 -1.23 -7.53 19.21
N GLY A 84 -0.41 -6.49 19.00
CA GLY A 84 0.66 -6.10 19.92
C GLY A 84 1.95 -6.91 19.79
N LYS A 85 1.95 -8.00 19.02
CA LYS A 85 3.16 -8.78 18.73
C LYS A 85 3.84 -8.35 17.44
N VAL A 86 5.10 -8.69 17.32
CA VAL A 86 5.95 -8.43 16.17
C VAL A 86 6.40 -9.76 15.59
N TYR A 87 6.27 -9.91 14.28
CA TYR A 87 6.62 -11.13 13.57
C TYR A 87 7.54 -10.83 12.40
N VAL A 88 8.39 -11.80 12.07
CA VAL A 88 9.22 -11.80 10.86
C VAL A 88 9.05 -13.13 10.13
N ALA A 89 8.87 -13.07 8.82
CA ALA A 89 8.82 -14.25 7.95
C ALA A 89 9.64 -14.01 6.68
N GLU A 90 10.17 -15.07 6.06
CA GLU A 90 10.86 -14.97 4.77
C GLU A 90 9.86 -14.68 3.65
N ILE A 91 10.29 -13.93 2.65
CA ILE A 91 9.61 -13.78 1.36
C ILE A 91 10.01 -14.94 0.47
N VAL A 92 9.06 -15.47 -0.31
CA VAL A 92 9.26 -16.61 -1.21
C VAL A 92 10.14 -16.25 -2.39
N GLU A 93 9.95 -15.06 -2.94
CA GLU A 93 10.69 -14.56 -4.09
C GLU A 93 12.14 -14.29 -3.71
N THR A 94 13.04 -14.70 -4.58
CA THR A 94 14.46 -14.35 -4.49
C THR A 94 14.80 -13.35 -5.58
N ILE A 95 15.29 -12.17 -5.19
CA ILE A 95 15.64 -11.10 -6.11
C ILE A 95 17.17 -10.95 -6.16
N ASN A 96 17.71 -10.94 -7.38
CA ASN A 96 19.14 -10.75 -7.62
C ASN A 96 19.35 -9.65 -8.68
N LEU A 97 19.64 -8.45 -8.24
CA LEU A 97 19.93 -7.29 -9.11
C LEU A 97 21.42 -7.12 -9.38
N SER A 98 22.30 -8.03 -8.91
CA SER A 98 23.76 -7.87 -9.00
C SER A 98 24.28 -7.73 -10.43
N GLN A 99 23.60 -8.34 -11.39
CA GLN A 99 23.96 -8.31 -12.81
C GLN A 99 23.06 -7.37 -13.65
N THR A 100 22.08 -6.73 -13.03
CA THR A 100 21.29 -5.70 -13.70
C THR A 100 22.02 -4.35 -13.69
N ARG A 101 21.65 -3.47 -14.61
CA ARG A 101 22.20 -2.12 -14.66
C ARG A 101 21.07 -1.12 -14.35
N GLY A 102 21.29 -0.29 -13.32
CA GLY A 102 20.39 0.80 -12.97
C GLY A 102 19.05 0.35 -12.35
N ILE A 103 18.84 -0.95 -12.05
CA ILE A 103 17.58 -1.41 -11.47
C ILE A 103 17.66 -1.37 -9.94
N PHE A 104 16.69 -0.69 -9.35
CA PHE A 104 16.42 -0.67 -7.91
C PHE A 104 14.91 -0.81 -7.67
N ALA A 105 14.48 -0.95 -6.40
CA ALA A 105 13.06 -1.15 -6.12
C ALA A 105 12.58 -0.50 -4.82
N ARG A 106 11.27 -0.27 -4.77
CA ARG A 106 10.53 0.14 -3.59
C ARG A 106 9.40 -0.85 -3.34
N ALA A 107 9.15 -1.16 -2.07
CA ALA A 107 8.03 -2.01 -1.67
C ALA A 107 6.94 -1.19 -0.98
N ASN A 108 5.76 -1.79 -0.92
CA ASN A 108 4.61 -1.21 -0.24
C ASN A 108 3.64 -2.32 0.18
N PRO A 109 2.88 -2.19 1.28
CA PRO A 109 1.80 -3.12 1.57
C PRO A 109 0.78 -3.20 0.44
N LYS A 110 0.15 -4.36 0.29
CA LYS A 110 -1.04 -4.46 -0.56
C LYS A 110 -2.23 -3.75 0.10
N SER A 111 -3.13 -3.21 -0.71
CA SER A 111 -4.33 -2.52 -0.22
C SER A 111 -5.17 -3.40 0.73
N SER A 112 -5.30 -4.71 0.46
CA SER A 112 -5.99 -5.61 1.37
C SER A 112 -5.30 -5.75 2.74
N THR A 113 -3.98 -5.64 2.79
CA THR A 113 -3.19 -5.68 4.02
C THR A 113 -3.38 -4.40 4.82
N GLY A 114 -3.30 -3.24 4.16
CA GLY A 114 -3.54 -1.94 4.78
C GLY A 114 -4.94 -1.84 5.37
N ARG A 115 -5.98 -2.24 4.61
CA ARG A 115 -7.38 -2.22 5.07
C ARG A 115 -7.70 -3.23 6.18
N SER A 116 -6.78 -4.11 6.53
CA SER A 116 -6.87 -5.03 7.68
C SER A 116 -6.05 -4.55 8.87
N ASP A 117 -5.51 -3.32 8.80
CA ASP A 117 -4.68 -2.70 9.84
C ASP A 117 -3.46 -3.57 10.23
N ILE A 118 -2.80 -4.13 9.23
CA ILE A 118 -1.53 -4.82 9.40
C ILE A 118 -0.41 -3.91 8.90
N HIS A 119 0.47 -3.51 9.81
CA HIS A 119 1.72 -2.88 9.41
C HIS A 119 2.67 -3.96 8.89
N ILE A 120 2.95 -3.94 7.61
CA ILE A 120 3.97 -4.78 7.01
C ILE A 120 5.06 -3.91 6.37
N GLN A 121 6.32 -4.33 6.53
CA GLN A 121 7.46 -3.67 5.94
C GLN A 121 8.41 -4.73 5.36
N LEU A 122 8.94 -4.47 4.18
CA LEU A 122 9.96 -5.32 3.57
C LEU A 122 11.32 -5.00 4.18
N MET A 123 12.03 -6.04 4.58
CA MET A 123 13.43 -5.96 5.03
C MET A 123 14.32 -6.75 4.06
N ALA A 124 15.51 -6.23 3.81
CA ALA A 124 16.53 -6.85 2.97
C ALA A 124 17.88 -6.89 3.71
N ASP A 125 18.63 -7.99 3.59
CA ASP A 125 19.95 -8.09 4.22
C ASP A 125 20.85 -6.93 3.81
N PHE A 126 21.50 -6.31 4.78
CA PHE A 126 22.44 -5.19 4.65
C PHE A 126 21.84 -3.88 4.09
N VAL A 127 20.52 -3.75 4.05
CA VAL A 127 19.83 -2.51 3.69
C VAL A 127 19.23 -1.86 4.93
N PRO A 128 19.83 -0.78 5.48
CA PRO A 128 19.38 -0.14 6.72
C PRO A 128 18.16 0.78 6.47
N ALA A 129 17.19 0.29 5.73
CA ALA A 129 15.92 0.94 5.43
C ALA A 129 14.87 -0.12 5.12
N TYR A 130 13.62 0.15 5.49
CA TYR A 130 12.49 -0.66 5.06
C TYR A 130 12.09 -0.34 3.62
N ASP A 131 11.43 -1.29 2.99
CA ASP A 131 10.74 -1.11 1.71
C ASP A 131 11.62 -0.59 0.56
N THR A 132 12.92 -0.93 0.62
CA THR A 132 13.91 -0.46 -0.36
C THR A 132 14.85 -1.57 -0.76
N LEU A 133 15.11 -1.71 -2.07
CA LEU A 133 16.20 -2.49 -2.62
C LEU A 133 17.09 -1.59 -3.46
N PRO A 134 18.36 -1.37 -3.08
CA PRO A 134 19.28 -0.57 -3.88
C PRO A 134 19.72 -1.32 -5.15
N GLU A 135 20.32 -0.59 -6.09
CA GLU A 135 20.95 -1.19 -7.24
C GLU A 135 21.96 -2.28 -6.85
N LYS A 136 22.09 -3.29 -7.72
CA LYS A 136 23.02 -4.42 -7.57
C LYS A 136 22.82 -5.23 -6.28
N TRP A 137 21.73 -5.02 -5.56
CA TRP A 137 21.43 -5.81 -4.39
C TRP A 137 21.10 -7.27 -4.76
N SER A 138 21.52 -8.21 -3.91
CA SER A 138 21.14 -9.62 -3.98
C SER A 138 21.12 -10.21 -2.59
N GLY A 139 20.09 -10.96 -2.25
CA GLY A 139 19.98 -11.58 -0.93
C GLY A 139 18.60 -12.15 -0.64
N LYS A 140 18.37 -12.38 0.64
CA LYS A 140 17.05 -12.79 1.16
C LYS A 140 16.22 -11.58 1.56
N LEU A 141 14.92 -11.72 1.35
CA LEU A 141 13.90 -10.75 1.74
C LEU A 141 13.06 -11.29 2.88
N TYR A 142 12.65 -10.42 3.77
CA TYR A 142 11.81 -10.72 4.92
C TYR A 142 10.68 -9.72 5.04
N ALA A 143 9.54 -10.19 5.52
CA ALA A 143 8.41 -9.35 5.93
C ALA A 143 8.43 -9.17 7.44
N LEU A 144 8.39 -7.93 7.91
CA LEU A 144 8.15 -7.55 9.29
C LEU A 144 6.67 -7.23 9.45
N LEU A 145 5.94 -8.03 10.23
CA LEU A 145 4.48 -7.95 10.35
C LEU A 145 4.07 -7.52 11.76
N ARG A 146 3.07 -6.64 11.84
CA ARG A 146 2.54 -6.11 13.11
C ARG A 146 1.03 -5.87 12.98
N PRO A 147 0.17 -6.81 13.36
CA PRO A 147 -1.27 -6.59 13.47
C PRO A 147 -1.56 -5.50 14.51
N LYS A 148 -2.53 -4.63 14.24
CA LYS A 148 -2.82 -3.47 15.10
C LYS A 148 -4.21 -3.47 15.71
N SER A 149 -5.26 -3.76 14.94
CA SER A 149 -6.64 -3.76 15.43
C SER A 149 -7.20 -5.15 15.71
N PHE A 150 -6.80 -6.15 14.93
CA PHE A 150 -7.39 -7.50 14.98
C PHE A 150 -6.29 -8.55 15.01
N ASP A 151 -6.54 -9.64 15.74
CA ASP A 151 -5.81 -10.88 15.55
C ASP A 151 -6.11 -11.40 14.14
N ILE A 152 -5.12 -11.95 13.45
CA ILE A 152 -5.27 -12.40 12.06
C ILE A 152 -5.04 -13.92 12.01
N LEU A 153 -6.02 -14.66 11.55
CA LEU A 153 -5.93 -16.09 11.32
C LEU A 153 -5.58 -16.36 9.85
N ILE A 154 -4.43 -16.94 9.60
CA ILE A 154 -3.93 -17.23 8.27
C ILE A 154 -3.99 -18.74 8.03
N PRO A 155 -4.90 -19.22 7.15
CA PRO A 155 -5.04 -20.64 6.86
C PRO A 155 -3.96 -21.18 5.91
N ASP A 156 -3.35 -20.31 5.10
CA ASP A 156 -2.43 -20.70 4.02
C ASP A 156 -0.95 -20.54 4.43
N ALA A 157 -0.11 -21.45 3.94
CA ALA A 157 1.34 -21.37 4.15
C ALA A 157 2.01 -20.23 3.38
N PHE A 158 1.40 -19.79 2.29
CA PHE A 158 1.91 -18.70 1.45
C PHE A 158 0.82 -17.66 1.22
N VAL A 159 1.10 -16.41 1.56
CA VAL A 159 0.11 -15.32 1.47
C VAL A 159 0.72 -14.06 0.88
N SER A 160 -0.01 -13.42 -0.02
CA SER A 160 0.42 -12.16 -0.59
C SER A 160 -0.04 -10.99 0.28
N MET A 161 0.92 -10.29 0.88
CA MET A 161 0.67 -9.16 1.79
C MET A 161 1.43 -7.89 1.38
N ASN A 162 2.50 -8.02 0.61
CA ASN A 162 3.36 -6.92 0.18
C ASN A 162 3.51 -6.94 -1.34
N GLN A 163 3.94 -5.84 -1.91
CA GLN A 163 4.19 -5.66 -3.34
C GLN A 163 5.45 -4.83 -3.55
N ILE A 164 6.12 -5.00 -4.70
CA ILE A 164 7.35 -4.31 -5.03
C ILE A 164 7.28 -3.70 -6.42
N ARG A 165 7.71 -2.44 -6.55
CA ARG A 165 7.83 -1.70 -7.81
C ARG A 165 9.29 -1.49 -8.13
N PHE A 166 9.68 -1.81 -9.36
CA PHE A 166 11.03 -1.64 -9.85
C PHE A 166 11.17 -0.35 -10.65
N PHE A 167 12.35 0.23 -10.65
CA PHE A 167 12.70 1.44 -11.37
C PHE A 167 13.98 1.23 -12.17
N GLN A 168 14.07 1.89 -13.33
CA GLN A 168 15.26 1.94 -14.15
C GLN A 168 15.99 3.27 -13.95
N ASP A 169 17.26 3.21 -13.55
CA ASP A 169 18.22 4.32 -13.34
C ASP A 169 17.76 5.36 -12.30
N GLU A 170 16.54 5.86 -12.38
CA GLU A 170 16.04 6.91 -11.52
C GLU A 170 14.52 6.82 -11.33
N ARG A 171 14.03 7.19 -10.15
CA ARG A 171 12.62 7.47 -9.93
C ARG A 171 12.32 8.89 -10.40
N ILE A 172 11.58 9.03 -11.48
CA ILE A 172 11.25 10.34 -12.06
C ILE A 172 9.85 10.74 -11.61
N SER A 173 9.78 11.57 -10.58
CA SER A 173 8.52 12.14 -10.11
C SER A 173 8.07 13.26 -11.05
N VAL A 174 6.83 13.15 -11.52
CA VAL A 174 6.19 14.18 -12.35
C VAL A 174 6.03 15.46 -11.53
N SER A 175 6.48 16.58 -12.06
CA SER A 175 6.55 17.85 -11.32
C SER A 175 6.37 19.07 -12.22
N GLY A 176 6.19 20.24 -11.59
CA GLY A 176 6.18 21.52 -12.28
C GLY A 176 5.12 21.62 -13.37
N LEU A 177 5.54 21.96 -14.58
CA LEU A 177 4.64 22.15 -15.73
C LEU A 177 3.96 20.84 -16.15
N GLU A 178 4.73 19.74 -16.19
CA GLU A 178 4.20 18.42 -16.57
C GLU A 178 3.07 17.98 -15.62
N LEU A 179 3.23 18.16 -14.29
CA LEU A 179 2.15 17.86 -13.34
C LEU A 179 0.93 18.76 -13.56
N ARG A 180 1.16 20.03 -13.92
CA ARG A 180 0.07 20.96 -14.25
C ARG A 180 -0.73 20.50 -15.45
N GLU A 181 -0.06 20.08 -16.50
CA GLU A 181 -0.69 19.56 -17.72
C GLU A 181 -1.44 18.25 -17.42
N LEU A 182 -0.82 17.34 -16.66
CA LEU A 182 -1.42 16.08 -16.26
C LEU A 182 -2.70 16.28 -15.44
N VAL A 183 -2.69 17.13 -14.42
CA VAL A 183 -3.90 17.47 -13.63
C VAL A 183 -4.92 18.24 -14.49
N GLY A 184 -4.45 19.16 -15.33
CA GLY A 184 -5.28 19.92 -16.27
C GLY A 184 -6.02 19.06 -17.31
N SER A 185 -5.49 17.89 -17.62
CA SER A 185 -6.17 16.89 -18.49
C SER A 185 -7.40 16.24 -17.83
N GLY A 186 -7.63 16.52 -16.54
CA GLY A 186 -8.82 16.07 -15.82
C GLY A 186 -8.68 14.72 -15.14
N ILE A 187 -7.45 14.27 -14.85
CA ILE A 187 -7.23 13.00 -14.13
C ILE A 187 -7.69 13.02 -12.66
N VAL A 188 -7.98 14.20 -12.11
CA VAL A 188 -8.52 14.39 -10.76
C VAL A 188 -9.80 15.19 -10.83
N LYS A 189 -10.87 14.67 -10.22
CA LYS A 189 -12.20 15.29 -10.17
C LYS A 189 -12.73 15.35 -8.75
N ASN A 190 -13.63 16.30 -8.50
CA ASN A 190 -14.49 16.23 -7.32
C ASN A 190 -15.49 15.08 -7.53
N THR A 191 -15.48 14.07 -6.66
CA THR A 191 -16.30 12.86 -6.80
C THR A 191 -17.81 13.20 -6.78
N HIS A 192 -18.24 14.02 -5.82
CA HIS A 192 -19.65 14.36 -5.64
C HIS A 192 -20.22 15.18 -6.81
N ARG A 193 -19.46 16.18 -7.28
CA ARG A 193 -19.89 17.10 -8.35
C ARG A 193 -19.52 16.59 -9.74
N ASN A 194 -18.66 15.58 -9.84
CA ASN A 194 -18.07 15.07 -11.09
C ASN A 194 -17.45 16.20 -11.96
N THR A 195 -16.86 17.19 -11.29
CA THR A 195 -16.20 18.33 -11.94
C THR A 195 -14.69 18.22 -11.84
N VAL A 196 -13.97 18.61 -12.89
CA VAL A 196 -12.53 18.73 -12.87
C VAL A 196 -12.14 19.80 -11.83
N LEU A 197 -11.19 19.47 -10.98
CA LEU A 197 -10.68 20.40 -9.97
C LEU A 197 -9.60 21.29 -10.56
N GLN A 198 -9.53 22.51 -10.09
CA GLN A 198 -8.51 23.45 -10.54
C GLN A 198 -7.14 23.04 -9.98
N PHE A 199 -6.12 23.20 -10.80
CA PHE A 199 -4.75 22.91 -10.41
C PHE A 199 -4.32 23.62 -9.12
N SER A 200 -4.67 24.91 -8.95
CA SER A 200 -4.33 25.71 -7.77
C SER A 200 -4.87 25.12 -6.47
N ASP A 201 -5.96 24.35 -6.54
CA ASP A 201 -6.65 23.82 -5.37
C ASP A 201 -6.07 22.47 -4.92
N LEU A 202 -5.28 21.82 -5.78
CA LEU A 202 -4.82 20.46 -5.58
C LEU A 202 -3.31 20.34 -5.36
N ILE A 203 -2.50 21.22 -5.94
CA ILE A 203 -1.05 21.04 -5.93
C ILE A 203 -0.43 21.62 -4.67
N ARG A 204 0.39 20.78 -4.02
CA ARG A 204 1.26 21.20 -2.91
C ARG A 204 2.73 21.00 -3.27
N GLY A 205 3.50 22.05 -3.04
CA GLY A 205 4.90 22.06 -3.51
C GLY A 205 4.96 21.97 -5.03
N ASN A 206 5.84 21.14 -5.56
CA ASN A 206 6.10 21.04 -6.99
C ASN A 206 5.64 19.70 -7.62
N ASN A 207 5.36 18.67 -6.81
CA ASN A 207 5.14 17.30 -7.29
C ASN A 207 4.08 16.51 -6.52
N LYS A 208 3.29 17.15 -5.65
CA LYS A 208 2.27 16.47 -4.83
C LYS A 208 0.88 16.97 -5.18
N VAL A 209 -0.07 16.05 -5.30
CA VAL A 209 -1.51 16.34 -5.44
C VAL A 209 -2.18 16.04 -4.12
N GLU A 210 -2.89 17.02 -3.57
CA GLU A 210 -3.57 16.92 -2.29
C GLU A 210 -4.87 16.14 -2.41
N LEU A 211 -5.14 15.30 -1.43
CA LEU A 211 -6.40 14.61 -1.23
C LEU A 211 -7.03 15.05 0.07
N SER A 212 -8.33 15.27 0.03
CA SER A 212 -9.12 15.72 1.17
C SER A 212 -10.16 14.68 1.61
N LEU A 213 -10.62 14.79 2.85
CA LEU A 213 -11.46 13.83 3.53
C LEU A 213 -12.94 13.99 3.17
N ALA A 214 -13.61 12.90 2.76
CA ALA A 214 -15.04 12.85 2.50
C ALA A 214 -15.81 12.34 3.72
N LEU A 215 -16.47 13.23 4.47
CA LEU A 215 -17.29 12.85 5.63
C LEU A 215 -18.79 13.02 5.41
N ARG A 216 -19.24 13.55 4.26
CA ARG A 216 -20.66 13.78 3.99
C ARG A 216 -21.11 13.60 2.54
N ASP A 217 -20.23 13.82 1.57
CA ASP A 217 -20.62 13.96 0.15
C ASP A 217 -20.78 12.62 -0.57
N LEU A 218 -20.24 11.54 -0.04
CA LEU A 218 -20.17 10.25 -0.72
C LEU A 218 -20.95 9.16 0.03
N GLY A 219 -21.89 8.53 -0.68
CA GLY A 219 -22.67 7.39 -0.18
C GLY A 219 -23.43 7.67 1.15
N GLU A 220 -24.02 6.65 1.73
CA GLU A 220 -24.71 6.76 3.04
C GLU A 220 -23.72 6.62 4.21
N VAL A 221 -22.66 5.85 4.04
CA VAL A 221 -21.63 5.60 5.05
C VAL A 221 -20.33 6.26 4.57
N PRO A 222 -19.85 7.34 5.22
CA PRO A 222 -18.63 8.04 4.82
C PRO A 222 -17.36 7.26 5.11
N GLY A 223 -17.42 6.25 5.97
CA GLY A 223 -16.30 5.41 6.35
C GLY A 223 -16.64 4.44 7.45
N TYR A 224 -15.62 3.78 7.93
CA TYR A 224 -15.71 2.76 8.97
C TYR A 224 -14.62 2.99 10.02
N VAL A 225 -14.92 2.68 11.28
CA VAL A 225 -13.95 2.65 12.37
C VAL A 225 -13.83 1.23 12.91
N ALA A 226 -12.61 0.78 13.15
CA ALA A 226 -12.36 -0.52 13.74
C ALA A 226 -12.91 -0.61 15.15
N LYS A 227 -13.62 -1.69 15.47
CA LYS A 227 -14.09 -1.96 16.83
C LYS A 227 -12.92 -2.22 17.77
N GLN A 228 -13.07 -1.82 19.02
CA GLN A 228 -12.12 -2.14 20.08
C GLN A 228 -12.45 -3.53 20.70
N ASN A 229 -11.44 -4.18 21.24
CA ASN A 229 -11.58 -5.44 21.99
C ASN A 229 -12.27 -6.56 21.19
N VAL A 230 -12.04 -6.63 19.89
CA VAL A 230 -12.51 -7.72 19.06
C VAL A 230 -11.76 -8.99 19.45
N THR A 231 -12.49 -10.01 19.91
CA THR A 231 -11.91 -11.32 20.33
C THR A 231 -11.87 -12.35 19.21
N LYS A 232 -12.67 -12.14 18.16
CA LYS A 232 -12.72 -13.01 16.98
C LYS A 232 -11.57 -12.65 16.03
N PRO A 233 -10.71 -13.59 15.62
CA PRO A 233 -9.68 -13.31 14.66
C PRO A 233 -10.26 -13.05 13.27
N LEU A 234 -9.66 -12.13 12.52
CA LEU A 234 -9.95 -11.90 11.11
C LEU A 234 -9.34 -13.04 10.29
N ILE A 235 -10.17 -13.80 9.61
CA ILE A 235 -9.74 -14.90 8.74
C ILE A 235 -9.19 -14.31 7.43
N TRP A 236 -7.94 -14.63 7.09
CA TRP A 236 -7.25 -14.16 5.89
C TRP A 236 -7.68 -14.92 4.63
N GLN A 237 -8.98 -14.86 4.34
CA GLN A 237 -9.61 -15.49 3.19
C GLN A 237 -10.68 -14.57 2.62
N LYS A 238 -10.80 -14.50 1.28
CA LYS A 238 -11.76 -13.64 0.59
C LYS A 238 -13.19 -13.91 1.07
N ALA A 239 -13.90 -12.83 1.47
CA ALA A 239 -15.29 -12.86 1.93
C ALA A 239 -15.58 -13.86 3.07
N ALA A 240 -14.58 -14.13 3.95
CA ALA A 240 -14.74 -15.05 5.07
C ALA A 240 -15.34 -14.39 6.32
N ASN A 241 -15.28 -13.06 6.42
CA ASN A 241 -15.63 -12.33 7.63
C ASN A 241 -16.88 -11.47 7.42
N ASP A 242 -17.74 -11.42 8.42
CA ASP A 242 -18.79 -10.42 8.49
C ASP A 242 -18.15 -9.11 8.98
N TRP A 243 -18.28 -8.04 8.19
CA TRP A 243 -17.63 -6.77 8.53
C TRP A 243 -18.15 -6.18 9.84
N GLN A 244 -19.39 -6.42 10.19
CA GLN A 244 -20.02 -5.95 11.43
C GLN A 244 -19.39 -6.53 12.70
N ASP A 245 -18.66 -7.65 12.60
CA ASP A 245 -17.88 -8.17 13.73
C ASP A 245 -16.66 -7.31 14.05
N PHE A 246 -16.13 -6.56 13.05
CA PHE A 246 -14.84 -5.87 13.10
C PHE A 246 -14.93 -4.35 13.02
N PHE A 247 -15.95 -3.82 12.37
CA PHE A 247 -16.09 -2.39 12.11
C PHE A 247 -17.44 -1.84 12.53
N GLU A 248 -17.46 -0.55 12.79
CA GLU A 248 -18.67 0.26 12.95
C GLU A 248 -18.72 1.27 11.79
N PRO A 249 -19.89 1.51 11.19
CA PRO A 249 -20.03 2.55 10.18
C PRO A 249 -19.97 3.91 10.87
N LEU A 250 -19.33 4.88 10.22
CA LEU A 250 -19.36 6.27 10.65
C LEU A 250 -20.67 6.92 10.21
N GLU A 251 -21.17 7.82 11.04
CA GLU A 251 -22.29 8.69 10.69
C GLU A 251 -21.83 9.86 9.83
N LYS A 252 -22.66 10.28 8.88
CA LYS A 252 -22.42 11.50 8.12
C LYS A 252 -22.46 12.71 9.03
N ILE A 253 -21.53 13.64 8.82
CA ILE A 253 -21.60 14.94 9.47
C ILE A 253 -22.46 15.92 8.67
N THR A 254 -23.10 16.86 9.35
CA THR A 254 -23.79 18.00 8.74
C THR A 254 -22.81 19.14 8.45
N ASP A 255 -23.24 20.19 7.76
CA ASP A 255 -22.38 21.27 7.25
C ASP A 255 -21.52 21.98 8.31
N ASP A 256 -22.05 22.12 9.51
CA ASP A 256 -21.44 22.81 10.66
C ASP A 256 -20.79 21.84 11.67
N LYS A 257 -20.82 20.53 11.39
CA LYS A 257 -20.29 19.51 12.28
C LYS A 257 -18.94 18.98 11.84
N THR A 258 -18.25 18.47 12.80
CA THR A 258 -16.95 17.83 12.69
C THR A 258 -17.00 16.49 13.42
N MET A 259 -15.96 15.71 13.28
CA MET A 259 -15.84 14.41 13.91
C MET A 259 -14.52 14.35 14.67
N ILE A 260 -14.54 13.80 15.88
CA ILE A 260 -13.32 13.49 16.61
C ILE A 260 -12.88 12.08 16.20
N PHE A 261 -11.67 11.97 15.70
CA PHE A 261 -11.00 10.70 15.47
C PHE A 261 -10.20 10.37 16.71
N GLU A 262 -10.59 9.27 17.36
CA GLU A 262 -10.04 8.86 18.65
C GLU A 262 -8.63 8.31 18.48
N LYS A 263 -7.77 8.62 19.44
CA LYS A 263 -6.42 8.08 19.54
C LYS A 263 -6.37 6.57 19.39
N ASP A 264 -5.36 6.09 18.66
CA ASP A 264 -5.06 4.67 18.43
C ASP A 264 -6.18 3.85 17.76
N ARG A 265 -7.23 4.50 17.25
CA ARG A 265 -8.25 3.83 16.44
C ARG A 265 -7.92 3.84 14.97
N PHE A 266 -8.37 2.82 14.28
CA PHE A 266 -8.16 2.63 12.86
C PHE A 266 -9.43 2.96 12.08
N TYR A 267 -9.29 3.79 11.04
CA TYR A 267 -10.38 4.26 10.19
C TYR A 267 -10.15 3.88 8.73
N ILE A 268 -11.21 3.45 8.06
CA ILE A 268 -11.29 3.27 6.61
C ILE A 268 -12.16 4.38 6.05
N LEU A 269 -11.59 5.29 5.31
CA LEU A 269 -12.22 6.53 4.84
C LEU A 269 -12.12 6.64 3.33
N SER A 270 -12.67 7.72 2.77
CA SER A 270 -12.63 8.03 1.33
C SER A 270 -12.08 9.43 1.08
N SER A 271 -11.31 9.58 0.00
CA SER A 271 -10.99 10.90 -0.53
C SER A 271 -12.24 11.54 -1.17
N ARG A 272 -12.33 12.87 -1.14
CA ARG A 272 -13.33 13.64 -1.91
C ARG A 272 -12.99 13.68 -3.39
N GLU A 273 -11.73 13.56 -3.70
CA GLU A 273 -11.20 13.52 -5.04
C GLU A 273 -11.29 12.10 -5.60
N SER A 274 -11.76 11.97 -6.81
CA SER A 274 -11.65 10.76 -7.61
C SER A 274 -10.52 10.89 -8.63
N VAL A 275 -9.78 9.82 -8.80
CA VAL A 275 -8.53 9.81 -9.55
C VAL A 275 -8.61 8.81 -10.69
N TYR A 276 -8.00 9.17 -11.82
CA TYR A 276 -7.60 8.29 -12.90
C TYR A 276 -6.07 8.30 -13.00
N VAL A 277 -5.46 7.13 -13.07
CA VAL A 277 -4.01 6.98 -13.26
C VAL A 277 -3.75 6.51 -14.69
N PRO A 278 -3.22 7.38 -15.58
CA PRO A 278 -2.92 6.98 -16.96
C PRO A 278 -1.89 5.86 -17.06
N VAL A 279 -1.88 5.14 -18.16
CA VAL A 279 -1.00 3.98 -18.39
C VAL A 279 0.49 4.33 -18.43
N ASP A 280 0.82 5.59 -18.70
CA ASP A 280 2.18 6.12 -18.78
C ASP A 280 2.76 6.58 -17.44
N TYR A 281 1.95 6.53 -16.36
CA TYR A 281 2.34 6.98 -15.04
C TYR A 281 2.03 5.94 -13.98
N ALA A 282 2.98 5.69 -13.09
CA ALA A 282 2.72 5.03 -11.84
C ALA A 282 2.27 6.07 -10.80
N CYS A 283 1.41 5.69 -9.88
CA CYS A 283 0.97 6.59 -8.82
C CYS A 283 1.23 5.97 -7.44
N GLU A 284 1.52 6.84 -6.46
CA GLU A 284 1.74 6.43 -5.08
C GLU A 284 1.15 7.45 -4.13
N MET A 285 0.43 6.98 -3.12
CA MET A 285 0.06 7.77 -1.97
C MET A 285 1.28 7.93 -1.07
N VAL A 286 1.62 9.16 -0.72
CA VAL A 286 2.81 9.47 0.07
C VAL A 286 2.44 10.11 1.39
N SER A 287 3.39 10.09 2.33
CA SER A 287 3.19 10.65 3.67
C SER A 287 2.74 12.09 3.61
N PHE A 288 1.79 12.40 4.47
CA PHE A 288 1.32 13.76 4.70
C PHE A 288 2.41 14.57 5.43
N ASP A 289 2.38 15.89 5.27
CA ASP A 289 3.33 16.79 5.93
C ASP A 289 3.00 16.87 7.42
N ASP A 290 3.97 16.65 8.29
CA ASP A 290 3.82 16.69 9.76
C ASP A 290 3.38 18.05 10.29
N THR A 291 3.62 19.13 9.53
CA THR A 291 3.10 20.47 9.86
C THR A 291 1.57 20.57 9.77
N LEU A 292 0.90 19.60 9.16
CA LEU A 292 -0.55 19.55 8.98
C LEU A 292 -1.25 18.55 9.91
N GLY A 293 -0.51 17.88 10.78
CA GLY A 293 -1.04 16.98 11.80
C GLY A 293 -0.26 15.67 11.94
N GLU A 294 -0.29 15.11 13.13
CA GLU A 294 0.36 13.85 13.47
C GLU A 294 -0.57 12.65 13.31
N PHE A 295 -0.81 12.23 12.08
CA PHE A 295 -1.57 11.02 11.81
C PHE A 295 -0.99 10.24 10.63
N ARG A 296 -1.24 8.95 10.59
CA ARG A 296 -0.92 8.12 9.46
C ARG A 296 -2.15 7.95 8.58
N SER A 297 -2.09 8.44 7.37
CA SER A 297 -3.24 8.47 6.46
C SER A 297 -3.29 7.29 5.49
N HIS A 298 -2.31 6.40 5.51
CA HIS A 298 -2.29 5.21 4.63
C HIS A 298 -1.27 4.18 5.11
N TYR A 299 -1.52 2.92 4.73
CA TYR A 299 -0.58 1.81 4.86
C TYR A 299 -0.14 1.30 3.49
N ALA A 300 -1.06 1.22 2.52
CA ALA A 300 -0.82 0.78 1.16
C ALA A 300 -0.83 1.97 0.21
N GLY A 301 0.30 2.27 -0.42
CA GLY A 301 0.50 3.51 -1.17
C GLY A 301 0.46 3.36 -2.68
N PHE A 302 0.74 2.19 -3.28
CA PHE A 302 0.74 2.06 -4.74
C PHE A 302 -0.68 2.07 -5.30
N ILE A 303 -0.88 2.90 -6.31
CA ILE A 303 -2.10 2.98 -7.11
C ILE A 303 -1.67 2.60 -8.52
N ASP A 304 -2.27 1.53 -9.05
CA ASP A 304 -1.83 0.96 -10.31
C ASP A 304 -2.26 1.79 -11.53
N ASN A 305 -1.45 1.70 -12.58
CA ASN A 305 -1.73 2.27 -13.90
C ASN A 305 -3.05 1.72 -14.44
N GLY A 306 -3.90 2.61 -14.96
CA GLY A 306 -5.26 2.28 -15.41
C GLY A 306 -6.31 2.26 -14.30
N TRP A 307 -5.96 2.58 -13.04
CA TRP A 307 -6.95 2.83 -11.99
C TRP A 307 -7.88 3.97 -12.42
N GLY A 308 -9.19 3.72 -12.44
CA GLY A 308 -10.17 4.73 -12.82
C GLY A 308 -10.29 4.97 -14.33
N GLU A 309 -9.73 4.13 -15.18
CA GLU A 309 -9.83 4.21 -16.65
C GLU A 309 -11.29 4.14 -17.13
N THR A 310 -12.08 3.25 -16.55
CA THR A 310 -13.52 3.09 -16.85
C THR A 310 -14.41 4.08 -16.10
N GLY A 311 -13.85 4.96 -15.31
CA GLY A 311 -14.52 6.00 -14.51
C GLY A 311 -13.69 6.36 -13.28
N HIS A 312 -13.41 7.63 -13.09
CA HIS A 312 -12.65 8.11 -11.93
C HIS A 312 -13.21 7.55 -10.63
N ARG A 313 -12.33 7.18 -9.69
CA ARG A 313 -12.72 6.58 -8.40
C ARG A 313 -12.06 7.28 -7.24
N PRO A 314 -12.76 7.48 -6.12
CA PRO A 314 -12.14 7.95 -4.90
C PRO A 314 -11.14 6.90 -4.37
N LEU A 315 -10.15 7.37 -3.63
CA LEU A 315 -9.17 6.52 -2.99
C LEU A 315 -9.62 6.18 -1.56
N THR A 316 -9.41 4.96 -1.14
CA THR A 316 -9.60 4.59 0.27
C THR A 316 -8.38 5.02 1.06
N LEU A 317 -8.66 5.71 2.17
CA LEU A 317 -7.67 6.19 3.12
C LEU A 317 -7.71 5.30 4.37
N GLU A 318 -6.57 4.76 4.73
CA GLU A 318 -6.37 3.89 5.89
C GLU A 318 -5.71 4.74 6.98
N MET A 319 -6.49 5.25 7.92
CA MET A 319 -6.03 6.27 8.85
C MET A 319 -5.95 5.76 10.29
N ARG A 320 -4.86 6.09 10.96
CA ARG A 320 -4.67 5.89 12.40
C ARG A 320 -4.03 7.14 13.00
N THR A 321 -4.62 7.62 14.09
CA THR A 321 -4.18 8.82 14.79
C THR A 321 -3.40 8.44 16.04
N ASN A 322 -2.43 9.26 16.42
CA ASN A 322 -1.63 9.11 17.65
C ASN A 322 -2.23 9.93 18.81
N GLU A 323 -3.15 10.84 18.49
CA GLU A 323 -3.88 11.71 19.41
C GLU A 323 -5.34 11.75 19.00
N ASP A 324 -6.24 12.26 19.87
CA ASP A 324 -7.60 12.62 19.46
C ASP A 324 -7.53 13.82 18.53
N ILE A 325 -8.04 13.67 17.32
CA ILE A 325 -7.97 14.71 16.29
C ILE A 325 -9.36 15.14 15.85
N TYR A 326 -9.54 16.45 15.85
CA TYR A 326 -10.73 17.10 15.35
C TYR A 326 -10.68 17.21 13.83
N MET A 327 -11.57 16.50 13.12
CA MET A 327 -11.59 16.39 11.68
C MET A 327 -12.86 17.03 11.09
N TYR A 328 -12.69 17.70 9.94
CA TYR A 328 -13.79 18.29 9.18
C TYR A 328 -13.82 17.77 7.73
N HIS A 329 -14.98 17.87 7.12
CA HIS A 329 -15.14 17.51 5.73
C HIS A 329 -14.33 18.43 4.80
N GLY A 330 -13.55 17.83 3.90
CA GLY A 330 -12.65 18.56 3.01
C GLY A 330 -11.31 18.92 3.64
N GLN A 331 -11.01 18.42 4.83
CA GLN A 331 -9.67 18.57 5.41
C GLN A 331 -8.63 17.80 4.58
N PRO A 332 -7.51 18.41 4.22
CA PRO A 332 -6.39 17.72 3.60
C PRO A 332 -5.85 16.63 4.52
N VAL A 333 -5.63 15.41 4.01
CA VAL A 333 -5.19 14.26 4.83
C VAL A 333 -4.17 13.37 4.14
N ALA A 334 -3.95 13.51 2.85
CA ALA A 334 -3.01 12.70 2.10
C ALA A 334 -2.50 13.42 0.86
N TYR A 335 -1.39 12.93 0.32
CA TYR A 335 -0.89 13.34 -0.99
C TYR A 335 -0.75 12.13 -1.90
N ILE A 336 -0.90 12.34 -3.22
CA ILE A 336 -0.45 11.40 -4.24
C ILE A 336 0.64 12.04 -5.09
N MET A 337 1.55 11.19 -5.57
CA MET A 337 2.60 11.56 -6.51
C MET A 337 2.52 10.63 -7.72
N PHE A 338 2.81 11.20 -8.88
CA PHE A 338 2.94 10.44 -10.12
C PHE A 338 4.42 10.28 -10.46
N ASP A 339 4.80 9.08 -10.89
CA ASP A 339 6.13 8.77 -11.40
C ASP A 339 6.02 8.39 -12.87
N ALA A 340 6.93 8.90 -13.69
CA ALA A 340 6.99 8.51 -15.09
C ALA A 340 7.35 7.02 -15.21
N MET A 341 6.70 6.34 -16.15
CA MET A 341 7.04 4.98 -16.54
C MET A 341 8.17 4.99 -17.57
N CYS A 342 9.02 3.96 -17.58
CA CYS A 342 10.04 3.80 -18.62
C CYS A 342 9.45 3.36 -19.97
N ALA A 343 8.22 2.84 -19.97
CA ALA A 343 7.34 2.56 -21.09
C ALA A 343 5.91 2.41 -20.59
N PRO A 344 4.87 2.57 -21.43
CA PRO A 344 3.48 2.29 -21.05
C PRO A 344 3.30 0.83 -20.59
N VAL A 345 2.33 0.58 -19.69
CA VAL A 345 1.94 -0.78 -19.30
C VAL A 345 1.19 -1.47 -20.43
N GLU A 346 1.35 -2.78 -20.57
CA GLU A 346 0.56 -3.57 -21.54
C GLU A 346 -0.83 -3.91 -20.99
N LYS A 347 -0.96 -4.08 -19.68
CA LYS A 347 -2.23 -4.40 -19.02
C LYS A 347 -2.56 -3.34 -17.98
N SER A 348 -3.66 -2.63 -18.16
CA SER A 348 -4.13 -1.67 -17.17
C SER A 348 -4.88 -2.36 -16.02
N TYR A 349 -4.96 -1.69 -14.86
CA TYR A 349 -5.65 -2.22 -13.67
C TYR A 349 -7.12 -2.58 -13.94
N ASP A 350 -7.84 -1.74 -14.68
CA ASP A 350 -9.26 -1.95 -15.00
C ASP A 350 -9.49 -3.12 -15.96
N GLN A 351 -8.46 -3.60 -16.65
CA GLN A 351 -8.50 -4.77 -17.53
C GLN A 351 -8.15 -6.07 -16.78
N LEU A 352 -7.67 -6.00 -15.53
CA LEU A 352 -7.33 -7.20 -14.76
C LEU A 352 -8.60 -7.90 -14.25
N PRO A 353 -8.77 -9.22 -14.50
CA PRO A 353 -9.98 -9.95 -14.08
C PRO A 353 -10.20 -10.01 -12.56
N ASP A 354 -9.12 -9.92 -11.78
CA ASP A 354 -9.12 -10.05 -10.32
C ASP A 354 -9.01 -8.71 -9.59
N SER A 355 -9.28 -7.59 -10.24
CA SER A 355 -9.26 -6.28 -9.59
C SER A 355 -10.39 -6.17 -8.55
N ASN A 356 -10.00 -6.09 -7.26
CA ASN A 356 -10.96 -6.17 -6.15
C ASN A 356 -11.78 -4.88 -5.94
N TYR A 357 -11.40 -3.76 -6.55
CA TYR A 357 -11.91 -2.43 -6.20
C TYR A 357 -12.44 -1.62 -7.41
N MET A 358 -12.81 -2.30 -8.51
CA MET A 358 -13.29 -1.65 -9.74
C MET A 358 -14.53 -0.77 -9.56
N ASN A 359 -15.45 -1.16 -8.67
CA ASN A 359 -16.71 -0.43 -8.44
C ASN A 359 -16.68 0.41 -7.14
N GLN A 360 -15.51 0.94 -6.77
CA GLN A 360 -15.38 1.73 -5.57
C GLN A 360 -15.95 3.14 -5.78
N ALA A 361 -17.05 3.45 -5.11
CA ALA A 361 -17.71 4.77 -5.13
C ALA A 361 -17.49 5.56 -3.84
N THR A 362 -17.14 4.87 -2.75
CA THR A 362 -16.91 5.44 -1.41
C THR A 362 -15.78 4.67 -0.70
N ALA A 363 -15.62 4.89 0.60
CA ALA A 363 -14.78 4.04 1.45
C ALA A 363 -15.18 2.56 1.32
N ARG A 364 -14.22 1.69 1.08
CA ARG A 364 -14.48 0.25 0.91
C ARG A 364 -13.57 -0.57 1.82
N LEU A 365 -14.15 -1.50 2.54
CA LEU A 365 -13.43 -2.46 3.36
C LEU A 365 -12.57 -3.43 2.51
N GLY A 366 -11.65 -4.12 3.15
CA GLY A 366 -10.79 -5.10 2.50
C GLY A 366 -11.56 -6.28 1.92
N LYS A 367 -10.97 -6.98 0.94
CA LYS A 367 -11.58 -8.13 0.25
C LYS A 367 -11.94 -9.31 1.14
N PHE A 368 -11.53 -9.31 2.40
CA PHE A 368 -11.78 -10.37 3.37
C PHE A 368 -13.17 -10.28 4.01
N PHE A 369 -13.84 -9.16 3.84
CA PHE A 369 -15.18 -8.90 4.36
C PHE A 369 -16.27 -9.16 3.29
N LYS A 370 -17.46 -9.59 3.79
CA LYS A 370 -18.68 -9.77 2.99
C LYS A 370 -19.37 -8.44 2.79
#